data_8179617a959b0cf05806655bd7b0f83f
#
_entry.id   8179617a959b0cf05806655bd7b0f83f
#
_cell.length_a   1.000
_cell.length_b   1.000
_cell.length_c   1.000
_cell.angle_alpha   90.00
_cell.angle_beta   90.00
_cell.angle_gamma   90.00
#
_symmetry.space_group_name_H-M   'P 1'
#
loop_
_entity.id
_entity.type
_entity.pdbx_description
1 polymer ?
#
loop_
_entity_poly.entity_id
_entity_poly.type
_entity_poly.pdbx_seq_one_letter_code
_entity_poly.pdbx_strand_id
1 'polypeptide(L)'
;MNRLTKRALTVAVVVGLGLVAMCGVMYSAGARVNTSKSIPLGLYWTSSAAVAKGEYVIFCPPQRPVFEAARERGYIGSGFCPGNYGYMMKKVLAAKGDTVSVTPQGVTVNGELLPYSKPLPVDGVGRPLPRMSDERYTLGESELLLMTDSSATSFDARYFGAITREQVKSVIRPVFTW
;
A
#
# COMPACT_ATOMS: atom_id res chain seq x y z
N MET A 1 -27.55 29.14 26.37
CA MET A 1 -27.76 28.42 25.07
C MET A 1 -29.26 28.32 24.85
N ASN A 2 -29.78 28.91 23.79
CA ASN A 2 -31.20 28.94 23.51
C ASN A 2 -31.70 27.58 22.96
N ARG A 3 -33.05 27.42 22.84
CA ARG A 3 -33.65 26.13 22.38
C ARG A 3 -33.23 25.78 20.94
N LEU A 4 -32.98 26.76 20.08
CA LEU A 4 -32.56 26.56 18.69
C LEU A 4 -31.14 26.03 18.62
N THR A 5 -30.20 26.58 19.40
CA THR A 5 -28.82 26.10 19.45
C THR A 5 -28.70 24.68 20.02
N LYS A 6 -29.54 24.34 21.03
CA LYS A 6 -29.57 22.95 21.54
C LYS A 6 -30.04 21.96 20.47
N ARG A 7 -31.12 22.28 19.75
CA ARG A 7 -31.66 21.44 18.67
C ARG A 7 -30.63 21.28 17.53
N ALA A 8 -30.01 22.37 17.09
CA ALA A 8 -28.99 22.32 16.04
C ALA A 8 -27.79 21.43 16.46
N LEU A 9 -27.34 21.56 17.71
CA LEU A 9 -26.26 20.72 18.24
C LEU A 9 -26.67 19.24 18.29
N THR A 10 -27.89 18.93 18.75
CA THR A 10 -28.37 17.55 18.80
C THR A 10 -28.41 16.94 17.39
N VAL A 11 -28.95 17.67 16.40
CA VAL A 11 -29.01 17.19 15.01
C VAL A 11 -27.59 16.96 14.47
N ALA A 12 -26.64 17.88 14.70
CA ALA A 12 -25.26 17.72 14.26
C ALA A 12 -24.60 16.46 14.86
N VAL A 13 -24.81 16.24 16.19
CA VAL A 13 -24.30 15.04 16.87
C VAL A 13 -24.91 13.76 16.29
N VAL A 14 -26.23 13.71 16.11
CA VAL A 14 -26.92 12.52 15.57
C VAL A 14 -26.43 12.22 14.14
N VAL A 15 -26.33 13.24 13.28
CA VAL A 15 -25.82 13.09 11.92
C VAL A 15 -24.35 12.62 11.95
N GLY A 16 -23.51 13.21 12.81
CA GLY A 16 -22.11 12.80 12.96
C GLY A 16 -21.98 11.33 13.38
N LEU A 17 -22.75 10.89 14.38
CA LEU A 17 -22.76 9.50 14.82
C LEU A 17 -23.26 8.55 13.71
N GLY A 18 -24.28 8.96 12.96
CA GLY A 18 -24.79 8.20 11.81
C GLY A 18 -23.72 8.02 10.72
N LEU A 19 -22.97 9.07 10.39
CA LEU A 19 -21.85 8.99 9.43
C LEU A 19 -20.74 8.07 9.92
N VAL A 20 -20.33 8.17 11.18
CA VAL A 20 -19.32 7.28 11.77
C VAL A 20 -19.79 5.82 11.72
N ALA A 21 -21.03 5.55 12.10
CA ALA A 21 -21.60 4.21 12.03
C ALA A 21 -21.61 3.67 10.59
N MET A 22 -22.03 4.50 9.63
CA MET A 22 -22.04 4.14 8.21
C MET A 22 -20.61 3.83 7.70
N CYS A 23 -19.62 4.66 8.03
CA CYS A 23 -18.22 4.39 7.68
C CYS A 23 -17.71 3.07 8.29
N GLY A 24 -18.09 2.77 9.54
CA GLY A 24 -17.79 1.51 10.19
C GLY A 24 -18.39 0.29 9.47
N VAL A 25 -19.65 0.38 9.08
CA VAL A 25 -20.35 -0.65 8.30
C VAL A 25 -19.68 -0.85 6.93
N MET A 26 -19.41 0.23 6.20
CA MET A 26 -18.71 0.17 4.90
C MET A 26 -17.32 -0.46 5.02
N TYR A 27 -16.56 -0.07 6.03
CA TYR A 27 -15.24 -0.66 6.31
C TYR A 27 -15.34 -2.17 6.62
N SER A 28 -16.28 -2.57 7.44
CA SER A 28 -16.54 -3.99 7.80
C SER A 28 -17.00 -4.80 6.59
N ALA A 29 -17.78 -4.18 5.69
CA ALA A 29 -18.21 -4.79 4.44
C ALA A 29 -17.10 -4.89 3.38
N GLY A 30 -15.94 -4.29 3.62
CA GLY A 30 -14.78 -4.42 2.74
C GLY A 30 -14.35 -3.15 1.99
N ALA A 31 -15.02 -2.02 2.21
CA ALA A 31 -14.61 -0.76 1.58
C ALA A 31 -13.24 -0.30 2.09
N ARG A 32 -12.37 0.11 1.17
CA ARG A 32 -11.03 0.64 1.45
C ARG A 32 -10.77 1.87 0.59
N VAL A 33 -10.32 2.94 1.21
CA VAL A 33 -9.98 4.18 0.49
C VAL A 33 -8.47 4.26 0.34
N ASN A 34 -8.01 4.42 -0.89
CA ASN A 34 -6.62 4.75 -1.17
C ASN A 34 -6.46 6.25 -1.40
N THR A 35 -5.63 6.86 -0.56
CA THR A 35 -5.29 8.29 -0.63
C THR A 35 -3.84 8.53 -1.05
N SER A 36 -3.10 7.47 -1.36
CA SER A 36 -1.69 7.55 -1.78
C SER A 36 -1.53 7.25 -3.27
N LYS A 37 -0.52 7.84 -3.91
CA LYS A 37 -0.20 7.59 -5.33
C LYS A 37 0.44 6.22 -5.60
N SER A 38 0.43 5.30 -4.64
CA SER A 38 0.99 3.95 -4.81
C SER A 38 0.19 3.05 -5.75
N ILE A 39 -1.10 3.28 -5.83
CA ILE A 39 -2.06 2.73 -6.79
C ILE A 39 -3.03 3.86 -7.12
N PRO A 40 -3.89 3.77 -8.13
CA PRO A 40 -4.86 4.83 -8.43
C PRO A 40 -5.63 5.27 -7.18
N LEU A 41 -5.77 6.59 -6.99
CA LEU A 41 -6.55 7.13 -5.88
C LEU A 41 -8.00 6.68 -6.01
N GLY A 42 -8.68 6.35 -4.90
CA GLY A 42 -10.07 5.95 -5.01
C GLY A 42 -10.59 5.01 -3.95
N LEU A 43 -11.80 4.52 -4.20
CA LEU A 43 -12.51 3.54 -3.42
C LEU A 43 -12.25 2.14 -4.01
N TYR A 44 -11.88 1.23 -3.15
CA TYR A 44 -11.64 -0.18 -3.44
C TYR A 44 -12.52 -1.06 -2.57
N TRP A 45 -12.76 -2.28 -3.01
CA TRP A 45 -13.45 -3.30 -2.23
C TRP A 45 -12.56 -4.52 -2.05
N THR A 46 -12.54 -5.10 -0.85
CA THR A 46 -11.83 -6.36 -0.58
C THR A 46 -12.46 -7.51 -1.33
N SER A 47 -11.64 -8.43 -1.80
CA SER A 47 -12.04 -9.58 -2.61
C SER A 47 -11.39 -10.85 -2.08
N SER A 48 -12.12 -11.97 -2.14
CA SER A 48 -11.61 -13.32 -1.86
C SER A 48 -10.83 -13.92 -3.04
N ALA A 49 -10.57 -13.15 -4.10
CA ALA A 49 -9.78 -13.61 -5.23
C ALA A 49 -8.38 -14.05 -4.77
N ALA A 50 -7.81 -15.02 -5.50
CA ALA A 50 -6.44 -15.45 -5.26
C ALA A 50 -5.46 -14.30 -5.55
N VAL A 51 -4.41 -14.21 -4.72
CA VAL A 51 -3.32 -13.26 -4.94
C VAL A 51 -2.55 -13.69 -6.19
N ALA A 52 -2.58 -12.88 -7.22
CA ALA A 52 -1.95 -13.16 -8.52
C ALA A 52 -1.29 -11.89 -9.10
N LYS A 53 -0.39 -12.08 -10.07
CA LYS A 53 0.24 -10.98 -10.81
C LYS A 53 -0.83 -10.11 -11.48
N GLY A 54 -0.70 -8.80 -11.35
CA GLY A 54 -1.64 -7.80 -11.84
C GLY A 54 -2.69 -7.34 -10.83
N GLU A 55 -2.96 -8.11 -9.77
CA GLU A 55 -3.93 -7.75 -8.75
C GLU A 55 -3.40 -6.65 -7.81
N TYR A 56 -4.29 -5.79 -7.34
CA TYR A 56 -4.00 -4.89 -6.23
C TYR A 56 -4.22 -5.61 -4.91
N VAL A 57 -3.33 -5.39 -3.96
CA VAL A 57 -3.38 -6.03 -2.65
C VAL A 57 -3.21 -5.03 -1.51
N ILE A 58 -3.82 -5.36 -0.38
CA ILE A 58 -3.51 -4.77 0.93
C ILE A 58 -2.60 -5.75 1.65
N PHE A 59 -1.49 -5.27 2.19
CA PHE A 59 -0.59 -6.08 2.99
C PHE A 59 -0.13 -5.36 4.25
N CYS A 60 0.25 -6.13 5.25
CA CYS A 60 0.90 -5.65 6.46
C CYS A 60 2.41 -5.70 6.27
N PRO A 61 3.12 -4.58 6.44
CA PRO A 61 4.58 -4.58 6.43
C PRO A 61 5.15 -5.54 7.48
N PRO A 62 6.14 -6.38 7.15
CA PRO A 62 6.85 -7.16 8.15
C PRO A 62 7.72 -6.26 9.03
N GLN A 63 7.99 -6.70 10.26
CA GLN A 63 8.85 -5.98 11.21
C GLN A 63 10.32 -6.15 10.80
N ARG A 64 10.78 -5.28 9.89
CA ARG A 64 12.16 -5.20 9.41
C ARG A 64 12.65 -3.74 9.51
N PRO A 65 13.96 -3.49 9.73
CA PRO A 65 14.50 -2.13 9.91
C PRO A 65 14.08 -1.15 8.81
N VAL A 66 13.97 -1.61 7.57
CA VAL A 66 13.54 -0.78 6.43
C VAL A 66 12.12 -0.24 6.59
N PHE A 67 11.21 -1.01 7.21
CA PHE A 67 9.84 -0.58 7.47
C PHE A 67 9.73 0.27 8.73
N GLU A 68 10.58 0.03 9.73
CA GLU A 68 10.68 0.89 10.92
C GLU A 68 11.12 2.30 10.52
N ALA A 69 12.21 2.40 9.75
CA ALA A 69 12.67 3.67 9.21
C ALA A 69 11.61 4.36 8.31
N ALA A 70 10.88 3.58 7.50
CA ALA A 70 9.80 4.12 6.67
C ALA A 70 8.64 4.70 7.50
N ARG A 71 8.31 4.07 8.62
CA ARG A 71 7.30 4.58 9.56
C ARG A 71 7.77 5.86 10.24
N GLU A 72 8.98 5.89 10.76
CA GLU A 72 9.58 7.09 11.40
C GLU A 72 9.62 8.28 10.44
N ARG A 73 9.83 8.01 9.14
CA ARG A 73 9.84 9.01 8.08
C ARG A 73 8.45 9.42 7.57
N GLY A 74 7.39 8.75 8.06
CA GLY A 74 6.02 9.02 7.66
C GLY A 74 5.61 8.43 6.30
N TYR A 75 6.39 7.48 5.73
CA TYR A 75 5.98 6.79 4.49
C TYR A 75 4.89 5.74 4.75
N ILE A 76 4.83 5.23 5.99
CA ILE A 76 3.83 4.29 6.45
C ILE A 76 3.14 4.91 7.66
N GLY A 77 1.82 5.02 7.60
CA GLY A 77 1.03 5.49 8.73
C GLY A 77 0.94 4.46 9.86
N SER A 78 0.40 4.88 11.00
CA SER A 78 0.02 3.98 12.08
C SER A 78 -1.27 3.23 11.74
N GLY A 79 -1.43 2.01 12.28
CA GLY A 79 -2.63 1.20 12.05
C GLY A 79 -2.63 -0.13 12.79
N PHE A 80 -3.40 -1.08 12.30
CA PHE A 80 -3.71 -2.34 12.97
C PHE A 80 -2.82 -3.52 12.56
N CYS A 81 -1.80 -3.30 11.72
CA CYS A 81 -0.82 -4.33 11.42
C CYS A 81 0.13 -4.56 12.60
N PRO A 82 0.77 -5.75 12.71
CA PRO A 82 1.83 -6.00 13.70
C PRO A 82 2.86 -4.88 13.71
N GLY A 83 3.32 -4.47 14.88
CA GLY A 83 4.21 -3.30 15.05
C GLY A 83 3.51 -1.95 14.90
N ASN A 84 2.17 -1.91 14.95
CA ASN A 84 1.33 -0.71 14.78
C ASN A 84 1.53 -0.02 13.42
N TYR A 85 1.87 -0.78 12.38
CA TYR A 85 1.91 -0.26 11.01
C TYR A 85 0.51 -0.09 10.42
N GLY A 86 0.34 0.91 9.58
CA GLY A 86 -0.78 1.00 8.67
C GLY A 86 -0.66 -0.03 7.54
N TYR A 87 -1.77 -0.37 6.93
CA TYR A 87 -1.78 -1.16 5.69
C TYR A 87 -1.05 -0.41 4.58
N MET A 88 -0.36 -1.17 3.75
CA MET A 88 0.12 -0.68 2.46
C MET A 88 -0.70 -1.29 1.33
N MET A 89 -0.95 -0.50 0.30
CA MET A 89 -1.63 -0.94 -0.92
C MET A 89 -0.65 -0.88 -2.09
N LYS A 90 -0.49 -2.00 -2.81
CA LYS A 90 0.41 -2.13 -3.96
C LYS A 90 -0.19 -3.05 -5.00
N LYS A 91 0.43 -3.06 -6.18
CA LYS A 91 0.15 -4.01 -7.25
C LYS A 91 1.16 -5.15 -7.18
N VAL A 92 0.71 -6.37 -7.43
CA VAL A 92 1.60 -7.53 -7.59
C VAL A 92 2.19 -7.46 -9.00
N LEU A 93 3.45 -7.07 -9.13
CA LEU A 93 4.13 -6.95 -10.43
C LEU A 93 4.94 -8.20 -10.80
N ALA A 94 5.34 -9.00 -9.80
CA ALA A 94 5.92 -10.31 -10.04
C ALA A 94 5.58 -11.27 -8.90
N ALA A 95 5.65 -12.58 -9.18
CA ALA A 95 5.33 -13.67 -8.27
C ALA A 95 6.24 -14.87 -8.55
N LYS A 96 5.99 -16.01 -7.88
CA LYS A 96 6.72 -17.27 -8.03
C LYS A 96 7.24 -17.50 -9.46
N GLY A 97 8.53 -17.79 -9.57
CA GLY A 97 9.20 -18.13 -10.84
C GLY A 97 9.61 -16.92 -11.69
N ASP A 98 9.09 -15.72 -11.41
CA ASP A 98 9.57 -14.52 -12.09
C ASP A 98 10.99 -14.15 -11.61
N THR A 99 11.85 -13.78 -12.54
CA THR A 99 13.21 -13.27 -12.23
C THR A 99 13.16 -11.75 -12.11
N VAL A 100 13.64 -11.24 -10.98
CA VAL A 100 13.67 -9.81 -10.66
C VAL A 100 15.12 -9.32 -10.61
N SER A 101 15.37 -8.13 -11.15
CA SER A 101 16.65 -7.42 -10.94
C SER A 101 16.35 -5.96 -10.59
N VAL A 102 17.04 -5.44 -9.58
CA VAL A 102 16.94 -4.04 -9.16
C VAL A 102 18.26 -3.35 -9.48
N THR A 103 18.25 -2.40 -10.39
CA THR A 103 19.42 -1.65 -10.86
C THR A 103 19.23 -0.15 -10.70
N PRO A 104 20.26 0.67 -10.86
CA PRO A 104 20.11 2.12 -10.89
C PRO A 104 19.21 2.64 -12.01
N GLN A 105 18.99 1.86 -13.07
CA GLN A 105 18.09 2.18 -14.18
C GLN A 105 16.64 1.89 -13.88
N GLY A 106 16.38 0.93 -13.01
CA GLY A 106 15.04 0.51 -12.62
C GLY A 106 14.96 -0.95 -12.20
N VAL A 107 13.74 -1.42 -12.02
CA VAL A 107 13.44 -2.82 -11.70
C VAL A 107 13.00 -3.53 -12.97
N THR A 108 13.62 -4.68 -13.26
CA THR A 108 13.18 -5.56 -14.36
C THR A 108 12.53 -6.81 -13.82
N VAL A 109 11.54 -7.30 -14.55
CA VAL A 109 10.88 -8.60 -14.31
C VAL A 109 11.00 -9.40 -15.60
N ASN A 110 11.64 -10.57 -15.54
CA ASN A 110 11.92 -11.43 -16.69
C ASN A 110 12.65 -10.71 -17.84
N GLY A 111 13.49 -9.72 -17.49
CA GLY A 111 14.23 -8.89 -18.45
C GLY A 111 13.47 -7.65 -18.96
N GLU A 112 12.19 -7.51 -18.66
CA GLU A 112 11.39 -6.34 -19.04
C GLU A 112 11.46 -5.26 -17.96
N LEU A 113 11.82 -4.02 -18.34
CA LEU A 113 11.90 -2.88 -17.42
C LEU A 113 10.49 -2.39 -17.04
N LEU A 114 10.22 -2.36 -15.73
CA LEU A 114 8.95 -1.86 -15.22
C LEU A 114 8.88 -0.32 -15.32
N PRO A 115 7.72 0.24 -15.67
CA PRO A 115 7.55 1.69 -15.71
C PRO A 115 7.69 2.29 -14.31
N TYR A 116 8.15 3.53 -14.24
CA TYR A 116 8.32 4.30 -12.98
C TYR A 116 9.13 3.59 -11.89
N SER A 117 9.94 2.58 -12.23
CA SER A 117 10.60 1.68 -11.27
C SER A 117 12.01 2.13 -10.86
N LYS A 118 12.55 3.22 -11.44
CA LYS A 118 13.89 3.72 -11.11
C LYS A 118 13.98 4.08 -9.63
N PRO A 119 14.94 3.50 -8.86
CA PRO A 119 15.16 3.88 -7.48
C PRO A 119 15.65 5.33 -7.38
N LEU A 120 15.08 6.09 -6.45
CA LEU A 120 15.54 7.43 -6.13
C LEU A 120 16.62 7.36 -5.06
N PRO A 121 17.67 8.19 -5.13
CA PRO A 121 18.74 8.19 -4.13
C PRO A 121 18.30 8.82 -2.80
N VAL A 122 17.36 9.77 -2.86
CA VAL A 122 16.83 10.50 -1.71
C VAL A 122 15.32 10.66 -1.82
N ASP A 123 14.67 10.88 -0.69
CA ASP A 123 13.23 11.21 -0.63
C ASP A 123 12.97 12.70 -0.93
N GLY A 124 11.69 13.11 -0.88
CA GLY A 124 11.25 14.47 -1.18
C GLY A 124 11.79 15.57 -0.25
N VAL A 125 12.44 15.20 0.86
CA VAL A 125 13.09 16.13 1.81
C VAL A 125 14.62 15.91 1.90
N GLY A 126 15.20 15.17 0.95
CA GLY A 126 16.65 14.98 0.84
C GLY A 126 17.24 13.87 1.71
N ARG A 127 16.45 13.03 2.39
CA ARG A 127 16.96 11.93 3.21
C ARG A 127 17.32 10.73 2.32
N PRO A 128 18.47 10.04 2.55
CA PRO A 128 18.85 8.87 1.76
C PRO A 128 17.78 7.77 1.81
N LEU A 129 17.45 7.22 0.65
CA LEU A 129 16.61 6.03 0.54
C LEU A 129 17.48 4.77 0.53
N PRO A 130 16.98 3.65 1.10
CA PRO A 130 17.70 2.39 1.08
C PRO A 130 17.91 1.95 -0.38
N ARG A 131 19.04 1.29 -0.63
CA ARG A 131 19.31 0.65 -1.93
C ARG A 131 19.23 -0.85 -1.74
N MET A 132 18.47 -1.51 -2.60
CA MET A 132 18.63 -2.93 -2.80
C MET A 132 19.95 -3.16 -3.56
N SER A 133 20.66 -4.25 -3.24
CA SER A 133 21.82 -4.68 -4.01
C SER A 133 21.41 -4.97 -5.46
N ASP A 134 22.35 -4.77 -6.40
CA ASP A 134 22.15 -5.06 -7.85
C ASP A 134 22.04 -6.57 -8.12
N GLU A 135 21.33 -7.29 -7.26
CA GLU A 135 21.18 -8.73 -7.35
C GLU A 135 20.01 -9.11 -8.25
N ARG A 136 20.28 -10.05 -9.12
CA ARG A 136 19.27 -10.76 -9.88
C ARG A 136 18.86 -11.99 -9.09
N TYR A 137 17.57 -12.13 -8.80
CA TYR A 137 17.01 -13.26 -8.05
C TYR A 137 15.69 -13.73 -8.65
N THR A 138 15.37 -15.00 -8.43
CA THR A 138 14.09 -15.58 -8.84
C THR A 138 13.19 -15.71 -7.62
N LEU A 139 11.94 -15.22 -7.74
CA LEU A 139 10.96 -15.26 -6.65
C LEU A 139 10.56 -16.70 -6.32
N GLY A 140 10.65 -17.03 -5.03
CA GLY A 140 10.24 -18.31 -4.49
C GLY A 140 8.72 -18.48 -4.43
N GLU A 141 8.28 -19.64 -3.90
CA GLU A 141 6.86 -20.07 -3.82
C GLU A 141 5.92 -19.03 -3.21
N SER A 142 6.36 -18.39 -2.12
CA SER A 142 5.54 -17.46 -1.36
C SER A 142 5.89 -15.99 -1.61
N GLU A 143 6.86 -15.69 -2.45
CA GLU A 143 7.37 -14.35 -2.64
C GLU A 143 6.58 -13.57 -3.70
N LEU A 144 6.41 -12.29 -3.42
CA LEU A 144 5.71 -11.34 -4.27
C LEU A 144 6.52 -10.05 -4.41
N LEU A 145 6.61 -9.52 -5.61
CA LEU A 145 7.12 -8.18 -5.85
C LEU A 145 5.96 -7.18 -5.80
N LEU A 146 5.83 -6.48 -4.67
CA LEU A 146 4.78 -5.51 -4.45
C LEU A 146 5.28 -4.10 -4.77
N MET A 147 4.84 -3.57 -5.90
CA MET A 147 5.26 -2.26 -6.41
C MET A 147 4.09 -1.44 -6.93
N THR A 148 4.40 -0.32 -7.56
CA THR A 148 3.51 0.48 -8.39
C THR A 148 4.02 0.52 -9.83
N ASP A 149 3.12 0.62 -10.77
CA ASP A 149 3.39 0.89 -12.18
C ASP A 149 2.95 2.30 -12.61
N SER A 150 2.63 3.17 -11.63
CA SER A 150 2.05 4.50 -11.88
C SER A 150 2.75 5.65 -11.12
N SER A 151 3.74 5.38 -10.27
CA SER A 151 4.39 6.42 -9.47
C SER A 151 5.88 6.17 -9.24
N ALA A 152 6.70 7.12 -9.64
CA ALA A 152 8.15 7.07 -9.41
C ALA A 152 8.56 7.30 -7.95
N THR A 153 7.69 7.91 -7.13
CA THR A 153 8.00 8.28 -5.74
C THR A 153 7.42 7.32 -4.71
N SER A 154 6.86 6.19 -5.16
CA SER A 154 6.30 5.19 -4.24
C SER A 154 7.40 4.49 -3.43
N PHE A 155 7.20 4.38 -2.13
CA PHE A 155 7.98 3.47 -1.29
C PHE A 155 7.45 2.05 -1.48
N ASP A 156 8.21 1.19 -2.16
CA ASP A 156 7.79 -0.15 -2.59
C ASP A 156 8.98 -1.12 -2.69
N ALA A 157 8.79 -2.27 -3.32
CA ALA A 157 9.77 -3.35 -3.36
C ALA A 157 11.15 -2.96 -3.96
N ARG A 158 11.26 -1.83 -4.68
CA ARG A 158 12.57 -1.29 -5.09
C ARG A 158 13.46 -0.89 -3.90
N TYR A 159 12.86 -0.70 -2.72
CA TYR A 159 13.53 -0.30 -1.49
C TYR A 159 13.51 -1.37 -0.39
N PHE A 160 12.43 -2.19 -0.32
CA PHE A 160 12.27 -3.18 0.74
C PHE A 160 12.32 -4.64 0.26
N GLY A 161 12.43 -4.87 -1.07
CA GLY A 161 12.52 -6.20 -1.65
C GLY A 161 11.22 -6.98 -1.68
N ALA A 162 11.33 -8.30 -1.87
CA ALA A 162 10.17 -9.19 -1.90
C ALA A 162 9.44 -9.26 -0.54
N ILE A 163 8.14 -9.47 -0.62
CA ILE A 163 7.22 -9.68 0.50
C ILE A 163 6.63 -11.08 0.40
N THR A 164 6.47 -11.77 1.52
CA THR A 164 5.82 -13.08 1.50
C THR A 164 4.30 -12.96 1.38
N ARG A 165 3.68 -13.92 0.73
CA ARG A 165 2.22 -13.99 0.53
C ARG A 165 1.43 -13.91 1.85
N GLU A 166 1.99 -14.40 2.95
CA GLU A 166 1.40 -14.34 4.30
C GLU A 166 1.18 -12.92 4.81
N GLN A 167 1.95 -11.97 4.32
CA GLN A 167 1.79 -10.54 4.64
C GLN A 167 0.55 -9.93 3.99
N VAL A 168 0.04 -10.55 2.91
CA VAL A 168 -1.13 -10.06 2.19
C VAL A 168 -2.39 -10.37 2.98
N LYS A 169 -3.21 -9.35 3.21
CA LYS A 169 -4.48 -9.45 3.93
C LYS A 169 -5.66 -9.68 3.00
N SER A 170 -5.65 -9.07 1.84
CA SER A 170 -6.72 -9.21 0.85
C SER A 170 -6.27 -8.69 -0.52
N VAL A 171 -6.81 -9.28 -1.57
CA VAL A 171 -6.92 -8.63 -2.87
C VAL A 171 -7.95 -7.52 -2.77
N ILE A 172 -7.73 -6.43 -3.47
CA ILE A 172 -8.68 -5.32 -3.56
C ILE A 172 -8.95 -4.98 -5.02
N ARG A 173 -10.19 -4.62 -5.32
CA ARG A 173 -10.62 -4.23 -6.66
C ARG A 173 -11.11 -2.80 -6.66
N PRO A 174 -10.75 -1.99 -7.67
CA PRO A 174 -11.23 -0.63 -7.77
C PRO A 174 -12.74 -0.64 -8.01
N VAL A 175 -13.47 0.21 -7.27
CA VAL A 175 -14.88 0.51 -7.47
C VAL A 175 -15.00 1.84 -8.20
N PHE A 176 -14.25 2.84 -7.73
CA PHE A 176 -14.19 4.16 -8.31
C PHE A 176 -12.79 4.75 -8.07
N THR A 177 -12.12 5.19 -9.14
CA THR A 177 -10.79 5.81 -9.08
C THR A 177 -10.77 7.12 -9.83
N TRP A 178 -9.93 8.07 -9.40
CA TRP A 178 -9.76 9.40 -9.99
C TRP A 178 -8.29 9.81 -10.10
#